data_b70949239f662d055329168f4e9a9d54
#
_entry.id   b70949239f662d055329168f4e9a9d54
#
_cell.length_a   1.000
_cell.length_b   1.000
_cell.length_c   1.000
_cell.angle_alpha   90.00
_cell.angle_beta   90.00
_cell.angle_gamma   90.00
#
_symmetry.space_group_name_H-M   'P 1'
#
loop_
_entity.id
_entity.type
_entity.pdbx_description
1 polymer ?
#
loop_
_entity_poly.entity_id
_entity_poly.type
_entity_poly.pdbx_seq_one_letter_code
_entity_poly.pdbx_strand_id
1 'polypeptide(L)'
;MDLTTGRILYDNQSNQKQLIASTTKIMTAIIAIEQGDLNETIVIGNDILKMYGTDIYIEVGEKIKLIDLLYGLLLRSGNDAAIAIATAISNTEEEFVNEMNKMAEKLGMKNTVFENPHGLDEETKNYSTAYDMAILMKYANKNKIYKKISSTVKYETKTTNKTYLWYNRNKLLTNYKYCTGGKNGYTPSAGKTLVTTAEKNGMQLVTVTLNDNNIYETQKRLYEKIFNNYQNYKIIDKENFFIDKNFINIDYYLKQDFIYPLTKEEIDEIVTVVKINNKDSKKIGVIDIFLSEKKIGSITIYRKKTEKKGVNKLLKKIKLFIFR
;
A
#
# COMPACT_ATOMS: atom_id res chain seq x y z
N MET A 1 1.89 -6.24 -9.47
CA MET A 1 3.01 -5.92 -8.55
C MET A 1 2.77 -6.62 -7.22
N ASP A 2 3.80 -7.18 -6.61
CA ASP A 2 3.75 -7.66 -5.22
C ASP A 2 3.74 -6.48 -4.24
N LEU A 3 2.79 -6.46 -3.32
CA LEU A 3 2.59 -5.33 -2.40
C LEU A 3 3.68 -5.24 -1.31
N THR A 4 4.31 -6.35 -0.97
CA THR A 4 5.35 -6.39 0.07
C THR A 4 6.67 -5.87 -0.49
N THR A 5 7.15 -6.48 -1.56
CA THR A 5 8.48 -6.17 -2.13
C THR A 5 8.45 -5.02 -3.15
N GLY A 6 7.33 -4.83 -3.84
CA GLY A 6 7.22 -3.93 -5.00
C GLY A 6 7.71 -4.57 -6.31
N ARG A 7 7.99 -5.88 -6.30
CA ARG A 7 8.37 -6.59 -7.53
C ARG A 7 7.26 -6.53 -8.56
N ILE A 8 7.58 -6.11 -9.78
CA ILE A 8 6.70 -6.22 -10.94
C ILE A 8 6.72 -7.68 -11.41
N LEU A 9 5.56 -8.33 -11.39
CA LEU A 9 5.39 -9.74 -11.74
C LEU A 9 4.75 -9.92 -13.13
N TYR A 10 4.13 -8.87 -13.64
CA TYR A 10 3.59 -8.78 -14.99
C TYR A 10 3.60 -7.32 -15.44
N ASP A 11 4.02 -7.08 -16.64
CA ASP A 11 4.03 -5.76 -17.29
C ASP A 11 3.45 -5.85 -18.69
N ASN A 12 2.56 -4.91 -19.00
CA ASN A 12 2.06 -4.65 -20.33
C ASN A 12 1.86 -3.13 -20.47
N GLN A 13 2.88 -2.44 -20.99
CA GLN A 13 2.86 -0.99 -21.18
C GLN A 13 2.60 -0.21 -19.87
N SER A 14 3.10 -0.71 -18.73
CA SER A 14 2.78 -0.19 -17.39
C SER A 14 3.18 1.29 -17.19
N ASN A 15 4.05 1.84 -18.02
CA ASN A 15 4.47 3.24 -18.00
C ASN A 15 3.71 4.13 -18.99
N GLN A 16 2.76 3.59 -19.75
CA GLN A 16 1.93 4.40 -20.64
C GLN A 16 1.01 5.32 -19.83
N LYS A 17 1.12 6.64 -20.09
CA LYS A 17 0.28 7.67 -19.46
C LYS A 17 -1.14 7.61 -20.01
N GLN A 18 -2.13 7.52 -19.14
CA GLN A 18 -3.55 7.42 -19.48
C GLN A 18 -4.40 8.20 -18.49
N LEU A 19 -5.63 8.52 -18.88
CA LEU A 19 -6.67 8.99 -17.99
C LEU A 19 -7.08 7.87 -17.04
N ILE A 20 -7.32 8.19 -15.78
CA ILE A 20 -7.51 7.19 -14.71
C ILE A 20 -8.93 7.18 -14.14
N ALA A 21 -9.78 8.10 -14.57
CA ALA A 21 -11.16 8.21 -14.09
C ALA A 21 -11.23 8.15 -12.55
N SER A 22 -12.29 7.58 -12.00
CA SER A 22 -12.52 7.49 -10.53
C SER A 22 -11.53 6.62 -9.76
N THR A 23 -10.50 6.01 -10.38
CA THR A 23 -9.39 5.42 -9.60
C THR A 23 -8.56 6.52 -8.90
N THR A 24 -8.68 7.78 -9.33
CA THR A 24 -8.24 9.01 -8.63
C THR A 24 -8.62 9.01 -7.15
N LYS A 25 -9.83 8.53 -6.82
CA LYS A 25 -10.37 8.52 -5.45
C LYS A 25 -9.57 7.68 -4.45
N ILE A 26 -8.62 6.88 -4.92
CA ILE A 26 -7.64 6.20 -4.05
C ILE A 26 -6.75 7.25 -3.38
N MET A 27 -6.26 8.24 -4.15
CA MET A 27 -5.45 9.34 -3.63
C MET A 27 -6.28 10.23 -2.69
N THR A 28 -7.47 10.60 -3.10
CA THR A 28 -8.41 11.39 -2.28
C THR A 28 -8.67 10.72 -0.93
N ALA A 29 -8.94 9.42 -0.95
CA ALA A 29 -9.22 8.67 0.27
C ALA A 29 -8.02 8.60 1.21
N ILE A 30 -6.81 8.30 0.70
CA ILE A 30 -5.65 8.12 1.58
C ILE A 30 -5.21 9.45 2.22
N ILE A 31 -5.28 10.56 1.49
CA ILE A 31 -4.99 11.89 2.05
C ILE A 31 -6.00 12.22 3.16
N ALA A 32 -7.30 12.04 2.91
CA ALA A 32 -8.32 12.32 3.90
C ALA A 32 -8.20 11.43 5.16
N ILE A 33 -7.80 10.17 5.00
CA ILE A 33 -7.56 9.27 6.14
C ILE A 33 -6.32 9.68 6.96
N GLU A 34 -5.29 10.22 6.31
CA GLU A 34 -4.05 10.59 7.00
C GLU A 34 -4.08 11.99 7.63
N GLN A 35 -4.90 12.90 7.10
CA GLN A 35 -4.91 14.30 7.53
C GLN A 35 -6.17 14.69 8.32
N GLY A 36 -7.30 14.00 8.12
CA GLY A 36 -8.59 14.35 8.72
C GLY A 36 -8.88 13.59 10.03
N ASP A 37 -9.74 14.18 10.87
CA ASP A 37 -10.39 13.44 11.95
C ASP A 37 -11.58 12.67 11.40
N LEU A 38 -11.47 11.36 11.36
CA LEU A 38 -12.49 10.47 10.79
C LEU A 38 -13.86 10.55 11.48
N ASN A 39 -13.89 10.99 12.74
CA ASN A 39 -15.12 11.16 13.52
C ASN A 39 -15.69 12.57 13.42
N GLU A 40 -14.97 13.50 12.80
CA GLU A 40 -15.45 14.85 12.56
C GLU A 40 -16.74 14.83 11.73
N THR A 41 -17.67 15.69 12.13
CA THR A 41 -18.93 15.90 11.41
C THR A 41 -18.75 17.05 10.44
N ILE A 42 -18.76 16.71 9.16
CA ILE A 42 -18.65 17.68 8.06
C ILE A 42 -20.04 18.25 7.75
N VAL A 43 -20.13 19.56 7.64
CA VAL A 43 -21.31 20.25 7.12
C VAL A 43 -21.11 20.43 5.62
N ILE A 44 -22.00 19.85 4.83
CA ILE A 44 -21.87 19.86 3.37
C ILE A 44 -22.10 21.26 2.81
N GLY A 45 -21.14 21.79 2.07
CA GLY A 45 -21.17 23.09 1.42
C GLY A 45 -21.81 23.09 0.03
N ASN A 46 -21.89 24.28 -0.58
CA ASN A 46 -22.46 24.45 -1.93
C ASN A 46 -21.55 23.88 -3.05
N ASP A 47 -20.29 23.60 -2.75
CA ASP A 47 -19.29 23.08 -3.74
C ASP A 47 -19.74 21.80 -4.43
N ILE A 48 -20.58 20.98 -3.76
CA ILE A 48 -21.12 19.75 -4.35
C ILE A 48 -22.09 20.00 -5.50
N LEU A 49 -22.71 21.21 -5.58
CA LEU A 49 -23.74 21.51 -6.59
C LEU A 49 -23.18 21.54 -8.02
N LYS A 50 -21.87 21.70 -8.19
CA LYS A 50 -21.20 21.64 -9.50
C LYS A 50 -20.90 20.22 -9.96
N MET A 51 -21.13 19.22 -9.10
CA MET A 51 -20.81 17.83 -9.42
C MET A 51 -21.89 17.19 -10.28
N TYR A 52 -21.42 16.26 -11.10
CA TYR A 52 -22.26 15.44 -11.99
C TYR A 52 -21.72 14.02 -12.07
N GLY A 53 -22.48 13.15 -12.72
CA GLY A 53 -22.11 11.76 -12.93
C GLY A 53 -22.52 10.87 -11.77
N THR A 54 -21.57 10.24 -11.09
CA THR A 54 -21.89 9.33 -9.97
C THR A 54 -21.78 10.05 -8.63
N ASP A 55 -22.88 10.11 -7.91
CA ASP A 55 -22.98 10.75 -6.60
C ASP A 55 -23.50 9.78 -5.54
N ILE A 56 -23.32 10.13 -4.28
CA ILE A 56 -23.99 9.50 -3.12
C ILE A 56 -25.23 10.30 -2.72
N TYR A 57 -25.48 11.44 -3.37
CA TYR A 57 -26.64 12.32 -3.21
C TYR A 57 -26.73 12.94 -1.81
N ILE A 58 -25.59 13.45 -1.29
CA ILE A 58 -25.58 14.29 -0.10
C ILE A 58 -26.18 15.65 -0.43
N GLU A 59 -26.75 16.33 0.58
CA GLU A 59 -27.47 17.58 0.44
C GLU A 59 -26.68 18.73 1.09
N VAL A 60 -26.81 19.95 0.52
CA VAL A 60 -26.22 21.13 1.13
C VAL A 60 -26.80 21.34 2.54
N GLY A 61 -25.92 21.59 3.51
CA GLY A 61 -26.28 21.75 4.92
C GLY A 61 -26.42 20.41 5.68
N GLU A 62 -26.36 19.28 4.99
CA GLU A 62 -26.37 17.95 5.64
C GLU A 62 -25.11 17.78 6.51
N LYS A 63 -25.30 17.10 7.64
CA LYS A 63 -24.20 16.77 8.58
C LYS A 63 -23.87 15.29 8.48
N ILE A 64 -22.66 14.98 8.04
CA ILE A 64 -22.18 13.61 7.82
C ILE A 64 -20.74 13.47 8.33
N LYS A 65 -20.39 12.31 8.89
CA LYS A 65 -19.01 12.09 9.35
C LYS A 65 -18.05 11.89 8.18
N LEU A 66 -16.79 12.32 8.35
CA LEU A 66 -15.75 12.09 7.36
C LEU A 66 -15.58 10.61 7.01
N ILE A 67 -15.66 9.72 7.97
CA ILE A 67 -15.60 8.27 7.71
C ILE A 67 -16.73 7.79 6.80
N ASP A 68 -17.94 8.32 6.96
CA ASP A 68 -19.10 7.97 6.13
C ASP A 68 -18.92 8.49 4.69
N LEU A 69 -18.41 9.72 4.55
CA LEU A 69 -18.05 10.26 3.22
C LEU A 69 -17.02 9.39 2.51
N LEU A 70 -16.02 8.87 3.23
CA LEU A 70 -15.02 7.95 2.69
C LEU A 70 -15.64 6.62 2.22
N TYR A 71 -16.63 6.08 2.93
CA TYR A 71 -17.37 4.91 2.46
C TYR A 71 -18.15 5.24 1.18
N GLY A 72 -18.86 6.37 1.13
CA GLY A 72 -19.54 6.83 -0.08
C GLY A 72 -18.60 7.03 -1.27
N LEU A 73 -17.44 7.65 -1.02
CA LEU A 73 -16.37 7.87 -1.99
C LEU A 73 -15.86 6.57 -2.62
N LEU A 74 -15.51 5.58 -1.81
CA LEU A 74 -14.87 4.36 -2.29
C LEU A 74 -15.87 3.32 -2.80
N LEU A 75 -17.01 3.12 -2.10
CA LEU A 75 -17.99 2.10 -2.48
C LEU A 75 -18.83 2.53 -3.67
N ARG A 76 -19.43 3.73 -3.59
CA ARG A 76 -20.33 4.26 -4.63
C ARG A 76 -19.62 5.08 -5.69
N SER A 77 -18.39 5.54 -5.38
CA SER A 77 -17.65 6.44 -6.27
C SER A 77 -18.24 7.86 -6.34
N GLY A 78 -18.83 8.38 -5.22
CA GLY A 78 -19.46 9.69 -5.17
C GLY A 78 -18.51 10.82 -5.54
N ASN A 79 -18.88 11.64 -6.55
CA ASN A 79 -18.13 12.84 -6.92
C ASN A 79 -18.43 13.98 -5.93
N ASP A 80 -19.68 14.06 -5.48
CA ASP A 80 -20.13 14.93 -4.39
C ASP A 80 -19.34 14.66 -3.09
N ALA A 81 -19.15 13.39 -2.74
CA ALA A 81 -18.32 13.01 -1.60
C ALA A 81 -16.84 13.41 -1.80
N ALA A 82 -16.29 13.31 -3.02
CA ALA A 82 -14.90 13.68 -3.29
C ALA A 82 -14.67 15.20 -3.05
N ILE A 83 -15.57 16.05 -3.52
CA ILE A 83 -15.49 17.50 -3.29
C ILE A 83 -15.72 17.85 -1.82
N ALA A 84 -16.74 17.25 -1.18
CA ALA A 84 -17.00 17.49 0.24
C ALA A 84 -15.79 17.11 1.12
N ILE A 85 -15.10 16.02 0.80
CA ILE A 85 -13.86 15.62 1.46
C ILE A 85 -12.74 16.63 1.18
N ALA A 86 -12.53 17.01 -0.08
CA ALA A 86 -11.46 17.91 -0.45
C ALA A 86 -11.56 19.26 0.26
N THR A 87 -12.76 19.86 0.27
CA THR A 87 -13.02 21.15 0.94
C THR A 87 -12.95 21.03 2.47
N ALA A 88 -13.36 19.90 3.05
CA ALA A 88 -13.23 19.67 4.49
C ALA A 88 -11.78 19.52 4.96
N ILE A 89 -10.90 18.94 4.15
CA ILE A 89 -9.49 18.68 4.51
C ILE A 89 -8.61 19.90 4.22
N SER A 90 -8.83 20.60 3.09
CA SER A 90 -7.90 21.63 2.61
C SER A 90 -8.55 22.99 2.34
N ASN A 91 -9.78 23.21 2.82
CA ASN A 91 -10.64 24.39 2.62
C ASN A 91 -11.06 24.62 1.15
N THR A 92 -10.22 24.34 0.17
CA THR A 92 -10.53 24.45 -1.26
C THR A 92 -10.15 23.20 -2.03
N GLU A 93 -10.81 22.99 -3.17
CA GLU A 93 -10.45 21.93 -4.10
C GLU A 93 -9.01 22.10 -4.63
N GLU A 94 -8.61 23.32 -4.94
CA GLU A 94 -7.27 23.64 -5.46
C GLU A 94 -6.16 23.27 -4.45
N GLU A 95 -6.34 23.65 -3.19
CA GLU A 95 -5.39 23.28 -2.13
C GLU A 95 -5.31 21.77 -1.95
N PHE A 96 -6.44 21.06 -2.02
CA PHE A 96 -6.45 19.60 -1.94
C PHE A 96 -5.74 18.95 -3.13
N VAL A 97 -5.94 19.45 -4.35
CA VAL A 97 -5.24 19.00 -5.56
C VAL A 97 -3.73 19.21 -5.43
N ASN A 98 -3.31 20.32 -4.85
CA ASN A 98 -1.89 20.55 -4.55
C ASN A 98 -1.34 19.49 -3.58
N GLU A 99 -2.10 19.09 -2.54
CA GLU A 99 -1.70 17.99 -1.65
C GLU A 99 -1.65 16.63 -2.38
N MET A 100 -2.59 16.37 -3.31
CA MET A 100 -2.55 15.14 -4.14
C MET A 100 -1.26 15.07 -4.96
N ASN A 101 -0.84 16.17 -5.59
CA ASN A 101 0.38 16.20 -6.39
C ASN A 101 1.64 16.12 -5.52
N LYS A 102 1.70 16.76 -4.37
CA LYS A 102 2.79 16.60 -3.39
C LYS A 102 2.92 15.14 -2.91
N MET A 103 1.78 14.48 -2.66
CA MET A 103 1.79 13.06 -2.29
C MET A 103 2.27 12.19 -3.45
N ALA A 104 1.86 12.47 -4.69
CA ALA A 104 2.35 11.75 -5.87
C ALA A 104 3.87 11.87 -6.03
N GLU A 105 4.43 13.07 -5.86
CA GLU A 105 5.87 13.30 -5.87
C GLU A 105 6.57 12.52 -4.74
N LYS A 106 6.09 12.62 -3.51
CA LYS A 106 6.61 11.87 -2.34
C LYS A 106 6.63 10.37 -2.55
N LEU A 107 5.64 9.82 -3.24
CA LEU A 107 5.55 8.41 -3.58
C LEU A 107 6.39 8.01 -4.80
N GLY A 108 6.95 8.97 -5.53
CA GLY A 108 7.72 8.74 -6.75
C GLY A 108 6.86 8.38 -7.97
N MET A 109 5.62 8.85 -8.02
CA MET A 109 4.69 8.69 -9.15
C MET A 109 5.02 9.69 -10.27
N LYS A 110 6.09 9.42 -11.01
CA LYS A 110 6.74 10.36 -11.94
C LYS A 110 5.90 10.74 -13.16
N ASN A 111 4.91 9.94 -13.50
CA ASN A 111 4.06 10.14 -14.67
C ASN A 111 2.60 10.46 -14.30
N THR A 112 2.39 10.99 -13.09
CA THR A 112 1.07 11.27 -12.54
C THR A 112 0.87 12.75 -12.31
N VAL A 113 -0.29 13.24 -12.72
CA VAL A 113 -0.78 14.60 -12.45
C VAL A 113 -2.25 14.52 -12.06
N PHE A 114 -2.59 15.15 -10.94
CA PHE A 114 -3.96 15.33 -10.50
C PHE A 114 -4.39 16.79 -10.72
N GLU A 115 -5.59 16.99 -11.27
CA GLU A 115 -6.22 18.30 -11.45
C GLU A 115 -7.59 18.37 -10.75
N ASN A 116 -8.08 17.25 -10.20
CA ASN A 116 -9.31 17.18 -9.42
C ASN A 116 -9.32 15.97 -8.47
N PRO A 117 -10.16 15.96 -7.40
CA PRO A 117 -10.21 14.86 -6.44
C PRO A 117 -11.15 13.71 -6.84
N HIS A 118 -11.91 13.81 -7.94
CA HIS A 118 -12.98 12.87 -8.30
C HIS A 118 -12.68 12.01 -9.53
N GLY A 119 -11.87 12.51 -10.50
CA GLY A 119 -11.50 11.78 -11.71
C GLY A 119 -12.44 11.97 -12.89
N LEU A 120 -13.28 13.00 -12.92
CA LEU A 120 -13.93 13.46 -14.15
C LEU A 120 -12.89 14.10 -15.07
N ASP A 121 -13.08 14.05 -16.38
CA ASP A 121 -12.08 14.42 -17.38
C ASP A 121 -12.61 15.33 -18.50
N GLU A 122 -13.71 16.03 -18.26
CA GLU A 122 -14.28 16.99 -19.21
C GLU A 122 -13.54 18.34 -19.15
N GLU A 123 -13.47 18.96 -17.96
CA GLU A 123 -12.80 20.26 -17.75
C GLU A 123 -11.34 20.11 -17.31
N THR A 124 -11.06 19.18 -16.40
CA THR A 124 -9.76 18.89 -15.84
C THR A 124 -9.42 17.40 -16.03
N LYS A 125 -8.14 17.04 -16.08
CA LYS A 125 -7.73 15.69 -16.48
C LYS A 125 -6.68 15.10 -15.56
N ASN A 126 -7.05 14.03 -14.87
CA ASN A 126 -6.10 13.25 -14.08
C ASN A 126 -5.40 12.19 -14.95
N TYR A 127 -4.09 12.31 -15.07
CA TYR A 127 -3.26 11.35 -15.77
C TYR A 127 -2.38 10.55 -14.82
N SER A 128 -2.24 9.28 -15.11
CA SER A 128 -1.28 8.41 -14.42
C SER A 128 -0.85 7.26 -15.33
N THR A 129 -0.12 6.31 -14.76
CA THR A 129 0.27 5.06 -15.40
C THR A 129 -0.15 3.87 -14.54
N ALA A 130 -0.23 2.68 -15.12
CA ALA A 130 -0.53 1.47 -14.33
C ALA A 130 0.54 1.23 -13.24
N TYR A 131 1.81 1.58 -13.52
CA TYR A 131 2.90 1.49 -12.56
C TYR A 131 2.71 2.45 -11.38
N ASP A 132 2.44 3.73 -11.66
CA ASP A 132 2.25 4.76 -10.61
C ASP A 132 1.01 4.45 -9.75
N MET A 133 -0.09 4.01 -10.38
CA MET A 133 -1.29 3.60 -9.64
C MET A 133 -1.06 2.35 -8.78
N ALA A 134 -0.16 1.44 -9.19
CA ALA A 134 0.24 0.31 -8.35
C ALA A 134 1.09 0.77 -7.14
N ILE A 135 1.95 1.79 -7.31
CA ILE A 135 2.68 2.43 -6.21
C ILE A 135 1.71 3.07 -5.22
N LEU A 136 0.73 3.84 -5.72
CA LEU A 136 -0.29 4.46 -4.88
C LEU A 136 -1.07 3.41 -4.08
N MET A 137 -1.53 2.34 -4.74
CA MET A 137 -2.26 1.28 -4.05
C MET A 137 -1.37 0.52 -3.04
N LYS A 138 -0.10 0.28 -3.35
CA LYS A 138 0.87 -0.30 -2.41
C LYS A 138 1.01 0.55 -1.15
N TYR A 139 0.98 1.88 -1.29
CA TYR A 139 1.00 2.80 -0.16
C TYR A 139 -0.32 2.76 0.62
N ALA A 140 -1.44 2.96 -0.06
CA ALA A 140 -2.77 3.02 0.56
C ALA A 140 -3.13 1.71 1.28
N ASN A 141 -2.76 0.55 0.72
CA ASN A 141 -3.04 -0.78 1.30
C ASN A 141 -2.28 -1.07 2.61
N LYS A 142 -1.28 -0.26 2.99
CA LYS A 142 -0.63 -0.34 4.32
C LYS A 142 -1.51 0.26 5.41
N ASN A 143 -2.41 1.18 5.05
CA ASN A 143 -3.32 1.80 5.99
C ASN A 143 -4.51 0.87 6.27
N LYS A 144 -4.69 0.51 7.55
CA LYS A 144 -5.75 -0.43 7.98
C LYS A 144 -7.16 0.10 7.72
N ILE A 145 -7.36 1.42 7.81
CA ILE A 145 -8.67 2.06 7.59
C ILE A 145 -8.99 2.04 6.10
N TYR A 146 -8.06 2.45 5.24
CA TYR A 146 -8.23 2.34 3.79
C TYR A 146 -8.58 0.90 3.37
N LYS A 147 -7.81 -0.06 3.86
CA LYS A 147 -8.02 -1.49 3.58
C LYS A 147 -9.42 -1.95 3.99
N LYS A 148 -9.88 -1.56 5.19
CA LYS A 148 -11.21 -1.85 5.70
C LYS A 148 -12.31 -1.27 4.80
N ILE A 149 -12.22 0.02 4.44
CA ILE A 149 -13.24 0.68 3.63
C ILE A 149 -13.28 0.07 2.22
N SER A 150 -12.12 -0.05 1.55
CA SER A 150 -12.04 -0.55 0.16
C SER A 150 -12.47 -2.01 0.00
N SER A 151 -12.39 -2.83 1.06
CA SER A 151 -12.83 -4.23 1.10
C SER A 151 -14.31 -4.41 1.49
N THR A 152 -14.97 -3.36 1.96
CA THR A 152 -16.36 -3.44 2.43
C THR A 152 -17.31 -3.60 1.24
N VAL A 153 -18.16 -4.63 1.27
CA VAL A 153 -19.13 -4.92 0.20
C VAL A 153 -20.39 -4.06 0.34
N LYS A 154 -20.86 -3.87 1.57
CA LYS A 154 -22.09 -3.13 1.91
C LYS A 154 -21.85 -2.26 3.13
N TYR A 155 -22.27 -1.02 3.08
CA TYR A 155 -22.20 -0.09 4.20
C TYR A 155 -23.51 0.68 4.37
N GLU A 156 -23.97 0.81 5.61
CA GLU A 156 -25.15 1.56 5.96
C GLU A 156 -24.79 2.63 6.98
N THR A 157 -25.27 3.85 6.79
CA THR A 157 -25.12 4.96 7.73
C THR A 157 -26.37 5.85 7.74
N LYS A 158 -26.54 6.59 8.82
CA LYS A 158 -27.67 7.50 9.00
C LYS A 158 -27.13 8.88 9.34
N THR A 159 -27.58 9.86 8.59
CA THR A 159 -27.34 11.29 8.85
C THR A 159 -28.56 11.94 9.49
N THR A 160 -28.52 13.26 9.66
CA THR A 160 -29.70 14.04 10.10
C THR A 160 -30.84 13.99 9.10
N ASN A 161 -30.55 13.85 7.80
CA ASN A 161 -31.52 13.99 6.72
C ASN A 161 -32.09 12.64 6.27
N LYS A 162 -31.25 11.60 6.16
CA LYS A 162 -31.65 10.32 5.60
C LYS A 162 -30.73 9.14 5.99
N THR A 163 -31.16 7.95 5.64
CA THR A 163 -30.35 6.73 5.74
C THR A 163 -29.78 6.40 4.39
N TYR A 164 -28.49 6.11 4.38
CA TYR A 164 -27.74 5.68 3.20
C TYR A 164 -27.44 4.19 3.26
N LEU A 165 -27.55 3.53 2.11
CA LEU A 165 -27.18 2.14 1.92
C LEU A 165 -26.35 2.04 0.65
N TRP A 166 -25.07 1.77 0.81
CA TRP A 166 -24.14 1.72 -0.31
C TRP A 166 -23.56 0.32 -0.53
N TYR A 167 -23.55 -0.11 -1.77
CA TYR A 167 -22.90 -1.33 -2.22
C TYR A 167 -21.64 -0.99 -3.02
N ASN A 168 -20.57 -1.73 -2.77
CA ASN A 168 -19.31 -1.54 -3.47
C ASN A 168 -19.46 -1.92 -4.96
N ARG A 169 -19.01 -1.03 -5.84
CA ARG A 169 -19.07 -1.22 -7.30
C ARG A 169 -17.95 -2.13 -7.83
N ASN A 170 -16.96 -2.50 -7.01
CA ASN A 170 -15.93 -3.46 -7.37
C ASN A 170 -16.49 -4.88 -7.32
N LYS A 171 -16.88 -5.39 -8.48
CA LYS A 171 -17.48 -6.73 -8.61
C LYS A 171 -16.53 -7.87 -8.23
N LEU A 172 -15.20 -7.67 -8.22
CA LEU A 172 -14.26 -8.71 -7.80
C LEU A 172 -14.39 -9.06 -6.32
N LEU A 173 -14.85 -8.14 -5.46
CA LEU A 173 -15.07 -8.44 -4.04
C LEU A 173 -16.08 -9.57 -3.80
N THR A 174 -17.03 -9.74 -4.70
CA THR A 174 -18.06 -10.80 -4.60
C THR A 174 -17.81 -11.98 -5.53
N ASN A 175 -17.09 -11.75 -6.65
CA ASN A 175 -16.93 -12.74 -7.72
C ASN A 175 -15.55 -13.41 -7.74
N TYR A 176 -14.63 -12.96 -6.87
CA TYR A 176 -13.29 -13.52 -6.77
C TYR A 176 -12.83 -13.62 -5.31
N LYS A 177 -12.80 -14.82 -4.77
CA LYS A 177 -12.58 -15.10 -3.34
C LYS A 177 -11.28 -14.55 -2.74
N TYR A 178 -10.28 -14.26 -3.58
CA TYR A 178 -8.99 -13.74 -3.14
C TYR A 178 -8.92 -12.21 -3.20
N CYS A 179 -9.91 -11.52 -3.78
CA CYS A 179 -9.94 -10.05 -3.83
C CYS A 179 -10.07 -9.46 -2.43
N THR A 180 -9.20 -8.51 -2.10
CA THR A 180 -9.13 -7.88 -0.77
C THR A 180 -9.52 -6.41 -0.77
N GLY A 181 -9.81 -5.81 -1.93
CA GLY A 181 -10.22 -4.42 -2.04
C GLY A 181 -9.96 -3.82 -3.41
N GLY A 182 -10.19 -2.53 -3.55
CA GLY A 182 -9.87 -1.80 -4.76
C GLY A 182 -10.85 -0.71 -5.14
N LYS A 183 -10.61 -0.11 -6.31
CA LYS A 183 -11.45 0.98 -6.87
C LYS A 183 -11.55 0.84 -8.38
N ASN A 184 -12.77 0.94 -8.89
CA ASN A 184 -13.07 1.00 -10.33
C ASN A 184 -13.34 2.44 -10.77
N GLY A 185 -13.14 2.72 -12.05
CA GLY A 185 -13.48 3.99 -12.69
C GLY A 185 -13.96 3.77 -14.11
N TYR A 186 -14.66 4.78 -14.62
CA TYR A 186 -15.09 4.87 -16.01
C TYR A 186 -15.42 6.32 -16.34
N THR A 187 -14.91 6.77 -17.47
CA THR A 187 -15.42 7.90 -18.25
C THR A 187 -15.39 7.52 -19.71
N PRO A 188 -16.13 8.20 -20.61
CA PRO A 188 -16.04 7.93 -22.05
C PRO A 188 -14.61 8.02 -22.60
N SER A 189 -13.82 8.99 -22.11
CA SER A 189 -12.45 9.24 -22.59
C SER A 189 -11.43 8.26 -21.99
N ALA A 190 -11.54 7.93 -20.69
CA ALA A 190 -10.62 7.02 -20.00
C ALA A 190 -10.88 5.53 -20.32
N GLY A 191 -12.09 5.19 -20.77
CA GLY A 191 -12.55 3.82 -20.78
C GLY A 191 -12.71 3.24 -19.37
N LYS A 192 -12.79 1.91 -19.25
CA LYS A 192 -12.89 1.27 -17.92
C LYS A 192 -11.52 1.15 -17.28
N THR A 193 -11.42 1.55 -16.03
CA THR A 193 -10.20 1.48 -15.21
C THR A 193 -10.49 0.70 -13.92
N LEU A 194 -9.49 -0.06 -13.44
CA LEU A 194 -9.63 -0.84 -12.21
C LEU A 194 -8.27 -1.00 -11.53
N VAL A 195 -8.23 -0.72 -10.23
CA VAL A 195 -7.10 -0.99 -9.35
C VAL A 195 -7.61 -1.88 -8.24
N THR A 196 -7.13 -3.12 -8.13
CA THR A 196 -7.55 -4.02 -7.06
C THR A 196 -6.36 -4.68 -6.38
N THR A 197 -6.63 -5.23 -5.19
CA THR A 197 -5.69 -6.06 -4.44
C THR A 197 -6.27 -7.45 -4.24
N ALA A 198 -5.39 -8.45 -4.18
CA ALA A 198 -5.76 -9.82 -3.87
C ALA A 198 -4.70 -10.48 -3.00
N GLU A 199 -5.11 -11.46 -2.18
CA GLU A 199 -4.23 -12.21 -1.32
C GLU A 199 -4.52 -13.71 -1.40
N LYS A 200 -3.47 -14.51 -1.58
CA LYS A 200 -3.53 -15.98 -1.56
C LYS A 200 -2.22 -16.52 -0.96
N ASN A 201 -2.34 -17.39 0.04
CA ASN A 201 -1.19 -18.03 0.71
C ASN A 201 -0.11 -17.03 1.19
N GLY A 202 -0.55 -15.88 1.73
CA GLY A 202 0.34 -14.82 2.23
C GLY A 202 1.00 -13.96 1.14
N MET A 203 0.76 -14.23 -0.14
CA MET A 203 1.20 -13.36 -1.24
C MET A 203 0.14 -12.29 -1.47
N GLN A 204 0.52 -11.01 -1.35
CA GLN A 204 -0.37 -9.87 -1.56
C GLN A 204 -0.01 -9.16 -2.86
N LEU A 205 -0.97 -9.02 -3.74
CA LEU A 205 -0.78 -8.47 -5.08
C LEU A 205 -1.65 -7.23 -5.29
N VAL A 206 -1.17 -6.31 -6.12
CA VAL A 206 -1.99 -5.28 -6.76
C VAL A 206 -1.97 -5.50 -8.27
N THR A 207 -3.14 -5.37 -8.88
CA THR A 207 -3.31 -5.34 -10.34
C THR A 207 -3.98 -4.04 -10.75
N VAL A 208 -3.45 -3.41 -11.77
CA VAL A 208 -3.97 -2.19 -12.39
C VAL A 208 -4.26 -2.46 -13.85
N THR A 209 -5.46 -2.13 -14.29
CA THR A 209 -5.86 -2.12 -15.71
C THR A 209 -6.45 -0.76 -16.04
N LEU A 210 -5.94 -0.13 -17.09
CA LEU A 210 -6.40 1.16 -17.60
C LEU A 210 -6.89 0.95 -19.04
N ASN A 211 -8.04 1.57 -19.37
CA ASN A 211 -8.67 1.47 -20.69
C ASN A 211 -8.83 0.01 -21.18
N ASP A 212 -9.39 -0.84 -20.34
CA ASP A 212 -9.64 -2.27 -20.67
C ASP A 212 -11.13 -2.59 -20.57
N ASN A 213 -11.72 -3.02 -21.66
CA ASN A 213 -13.15 -3.36 -21.71
C ASN A 213 -13.54 -4.53 -20.80
N ASN A 214 -12.60 -5.43 -20.49
CA ASN A 214 -12.80 -6.65 -19.72
C ASN A 214 -12.11 -6.63 -18.35
N ILE A 215 -12.02 -5.46 -17.70
CA ILE A 215 -11.23 -5.20 -16.47
C ILE A 215 -11.31 -6.32 -15.43
N TYR A 216 -12.48 -6.89 -15.16
CA TYR A 216 -12.66 -7.91 -14.13
C TYR A 216 -12.06 -9.26 -14.53
N GLU A 217 -12.32 -9.72 -15.75
CA GLU A 217 -11.79 -10.99 -16.27
C GLU A 217 -10.27 -10.90 -16.49
N THR A 218 -9.79 -9.76 -17.01
CA THR A 218 -8.36 -9.51 -17.17
C THR A 218 -7.65 -9.60 -15.81
N GLN A 219 -8.14 -8.90 -14.78
CA GLN A 219 -7.49 -8.92 -13.47
C GLN A 219 -7.56 -10.29 -12.81
N LYS A 220 -8.70 -10.99 -12.86
CA LYS A 220 -8.83 -12.35 -12.35
C LYS A 220 -7.83 -13.29 -13.00
N ARG A 221 -7.72 -13.26 -14.34
CA ARG A 221 -6.75 -14.08 -15.09
C ARG A 221 -5.30 -13.75 -14.71
N LEU A 222 -4.96 -12.47 -14.50
CA LEU A 222 -3.64 -12.06 -14.06
C LEU A 222 -3.34 -12.55 -12.65
N TYR A 223 -4.28 -12.44 -11.70
CA TYR A 223 -4.10 -12.98 -10.35
C TYR A 223 -3.87 -14.49 -10.37
N GLU A 224 -4.71 -15.25 -11.06
CA GLU A 224 -4.53 -16.71 -11.17
C GLU A 224 -3.20 -17.09 -11.82
N LYS A 225 -2.79 -16.39 -12.89
CA LYS A 225 -1.48 -16.59 -13.52
C LYS A 225 -0.34 -16.39 -12.52
N ILE A 226 -0.38 -15.30 -11.77
CA ILE A 226 0.71 -14.99 -10.82
C ILE A 226 0.70 -15.95 -9.63
N PHE A 227 -0.45 -16.20 -9.01
CA PHE A 227 -0.56 -17.13 -7.89
C PHE A 227 -0.20 -18.58 -8.22
N ASN A 228 -0.29 -18.98 -9.48
CA ASN A 228 0.09 -20.32 -9.91
C ASN A 228 1.58 -20.42 -10.25
N ASN A 229 2.23 -19.33 -10.69
CA ASN A 229 3.62 -19.34 -11.12
C ASN A 229 4.60 -18.87 -10.07
N TYR A 230 4.16 -18.03 -9.11
CA TYR A 230 5.01 -17.43 -8.07
C TYR A 230 4.63 -17.92 -6.69
N GLN A 231 5.64 -18.04 -5.83
CA GLN A 231 5.47 -18.30 -4.41
C GLN A 231 6.39 -17.38 -3.60
N ASN A 232 6.02 -17.10 -2.35
CA ASN A 232 6.88 -16.39 -1.41
C ASN A 232 7.92 -17.35 -0.85
N TYR A 233 9.20 -17.12 -1.19
CA TYR A 233 10.33 -17.88 -0.65
C TYR A 233 11.04 -17.08 0.43
N LYS A 234 11.27 -17.71 1.58
CA LYS A 234 12.10 -17.16 2.65
C LYS A 234 13.58 -17.41 2.29
N ILE A 235 14.20 -16.44 1.63
CA ILE A 235 15.59 -16.51 1.16
C ILE A 235 16.56 -16.39 2.34
N ILE A 236 16.27 -15.48 3.29
CA ILE A 236 17.02 -15.37 4.54
C ILE A 236 16.06 -15.63 5.70
N ASP A 237 16.38 -16.59 6.52
CA ASP A 237 15.71 -16.86 7.79
C ASP A 237 16.58 -16.26 8.92
N LYS A 238 16.05 -15.24 9.60
CA LYS A 238 16.78 -14.53 10.67
C LYS A 238 17.21 -15.43 11.83
N GLU A 239 16.48 -16.53 12.09
CA GLU A 239 16.77 -17.45 13.19
C GLU A 239 17.80 -18.52 12.78
N ASN A 240 17.84 -18.89 11.49
CA ASN A 240 18.66 -20.00 10.98
C ASN A 240 19.77 -19.54 10.02
N PHE A 241 19.98 -18.23 9.85
CA PHE A 241 21.03 -17.74 8.98
C PHE A 241 22.41 -17.89 9.63
N PHE A 242 23.31 -18.54 8.91
CA PHE A 242 24.67 -18.82 9.37
C PHE A 242 25.72 -18.16 8.47
N ILE A 243 26.70 -17.51 9.08
CA ILE A 243 27.91 -17.01 8.42
C ILE A 243 29.08 -17.79 9.01
N ASP A 244 29.94 -18.35 8.14
CA ASP A 244 31.10 -19.10 8.56
C ASP A 244 31.97 -18.29 9.54
N LYS A 245 32.37 -18.91 10.65
CA LYS A 245 33.21 -18.30 11.70
C LYS A 245 34.57 -17.82 11.18
N ASN A 246 35.06 -18.40 10.08
CA ASN A 246 36.28 -17.92 9.41
C ASN A 246 36.12 -16.48 8.86
N PHE A 247 34.89 -16.07 8.51
CA PHE A 247 34.60 -14.69 8.06
C PHE A 247 34.23 -13.78 9.22
N ILE A 248 33.50 -14.30 10.20
CA ILE A 248 33.02 -13.54 11.35
C ILE A 248 33.17 -14.34 12.64
N ASN A 249 34.01 -13.86 13.55
CA ASN A 249 34.23 -14.46 14.87
C ASN A 249 33.62 -13.59 15.99
N ILE A 250 32.38 -13.14 15.78
CA ILE A 250 31.59 -12.41 16.78
C ILE A 250 30.12 -12.83 16.70
N ASP A 251 29.44 -12.78 17.82
CA ASP A 251 28.01 -13.06 17.85
C ASP A 251 27.21 -11.98 17.12
N TYR A 252 26.35 -12.39 16.23
CA TYR A 252 25.49 -11.51 15.43
C TYR A 252 24.03 -11.97 15.46
N TYR A 253 23.13 -11.10 14.96
CA TYR A 253 21.74 -11.41 14.71
C TYR A 253 21.19 -10.60 13.54
N LEU A 254 20.12 -11.11 12.94
CA LEU A 254 19.30 -10.42 11.95
C LEU A 254 17.99 -9.99 12.60
N LYS A 255 17.43 -8.84 12.19
CA LYS A 255 16.17 -8.36 12.76
C LYS A 255 14.93 -8.93 12.08
N GLN A 256 15.06 -9.30 10.81
CA GLN A 256 13.94 -9.71 9.98
C GLN A 256 14.36 -10.78 8.98
N ASP A 257 13.39 -11.54 8.53
CA ASP A 257 13.51 -12.43 7.38
C ASP A 257 13.58 -11.64 6.08
N PHE A 258 14.12 -12.24 5.02
CA PHE A 258 13.95 -11.73 3.67
C PHE A 258 13.11 -12.71 2.87
N ILE A 259 11.89 -12.27 2.52
CA ILE A 259 10.91 -13.05 1.76
C ILE A 259 10.73 -12.36 0.42
N TYR A 260 10.77 -13.14 -0.65
CA TYR A 260 10.64 -12.60 -2.01
C TYR A 260 9.81 -13.54 -2.89
N PRO A 261 8.89 -13.01 -3.74
CA PRO A 261 8.13 -13.83 -4.66
C PRO A 261 9.01 -14.28 -5.82
N LEU A 262 9.15 -15.59 -6.00
CA LEU A 262 9.95 -16.21 -7.06
C LEU A 262 9.14 -17.28 -7.80
N THR A 263 9.51 -17.56 -9.05
CA THR A 263 9.16 -18.82 -9.72
C THR A 263 10.07 -19.96 -9.22
N LYS A 264 9.78 -21.18 -9.59
CA LYS A 264 10.62 -22.33 -9.22
C LYS A 264 12.01 -22.25 -9.86
N GLU A 265 12.08 -21.78 -11.08
CA GLU A 265 13.32 -21.66 -11.85
C GLU A 265 14.24 -20.57 -11.26
N GLU A 266 13.65 -19.47 -10.79
CA GLU A 266 14.39 -18.35 -10.23
C GLU A 266 15.06 -18.63 -8.88
N ILE A 267 14.69 -19.72 -8.19
CA ILE A 267 15.29 -20.08 -6.89
C ILE A 267 16.79 -20.35 -7.05
N ASP A 268 17.17 -21.05 -8.10
CA ASP A 268 18.57 -21.43 -8.34
C ASP A 268 19.43 -20.23 -8.80
N GLU A 269 18.80 -19.12 -9.16
CA GLU A 269 19.47 -17.88 -9.55
C GLU A 269 19.73 -16.92 -8.37
N ILE A 270 19.30 -17.29 -7.16
CA ILE A 270 19.49 -16.45 -5.97
C ILE A 270 20.93 -16.54 -5.49
N VAL A 271 21.56 -15.38 -5.38
CA VAL A 271 22.91 -15.23 -4.82
C VAL A 271 22.87 -14.28 -3.62
N THR A 272 23.53 -14.68 -2.54
CA THR A 272 23.69 -13.82 -1.34
C THR A 272 25.15 -13.46 -1.14
N VAL A 273 25.43 -12.17 -0.91
CA VAL A 273 26.78 -11.64 -0.69
C VAL A 273 26.85 -10.99 0.68
N VAL A 274 27.64 -11.56 1.58
CA VAL A 274 27.89 -10.99 2.90
C VAL A 274 29.02 -9.99 2.84
N LYS A 275 28.78 -8.76 3.28
CA LYS A 275 29.77 -7.68 3.37
C LYS A 275 29.92 -7.25 4.83
N ILE A 276 31.12 -7.41 5.38
CA ILE A 276 31.46 -6.96 6.74
C ILE A 276 32.21 -5.65 6.67
N ASN A 277 31.64 -4.61 7.27
CA ASN A 277 32.19 -3.24 7.18
C ASN A 277 33.00 -2.88 8.42
N ASN A 278 32.42 -3.07 9.63
CA ASN A 278 33.07 -2.73 10.89
C ASN A 278 32.58 -3.65 12.01
N LYS A 279 33.48 -4.52 12.49
CA LYS A 279 33.17 -5.51 13.52
C LYS A 279 32.90 -4.90 14.91
N ASP A 280 33.36 -3.67 15.15
CA ASP A 280 33.20 -2.98 16.45
C ASP A 280 31.93 -2.14 16.54
N SER A 281 31.27 -1.88 15.42
CA SER A 281 30.01 -1.14 15.39
C SER A 281 28.80 -2.02 15.76
N LYS A 282 27.69 -1.37 16.11
CA LYS A 282 26.41 -2.07 16.32
C LYS A 282 25.88 -2.71 15.02
N LYS A 283 26.13 -2.08 13.87
CA LYS A 283 25.84 -2.60 12.53
C LYS A 283 27.16 -3.07 11.94
N ILE A 284 27.37 -4.38 11.91
CA ILE A 284 28.67 -4.97 11.52
C ILE A 284 28.79 -5.22 10.03
N GLY A 285 27.67 -5.30 9.32
CA GLY A 285 27.66 -5.58 7.88
C GLY A 285 26.27 -5.63 7.29
N VAL A 286 26.21 -6.09 6.04
CA VAL A 286 24.99 -6.31 5.28
C VAL A 286 25.07 -7.63 4.50
N ILE A 287 23.93 -8.23 4.26
CA ILE A 287 23.73 -9.30 3.30
C ILE A 287 23.02 -8.69 2.11
N ASP A 288 23.69 -8.58 0.98
CA ASP A 288 23.07 -8.20 -0.28
C ASP A 288 22.50 -9.44 -0.95
N ILE A 289 21.28 -9.35 -1.45
CA ILE A 289 20.56 -10.45 -2.11
C ILE A 289 20.35 -10.07 -3.58
N PHE A 290 20.70 -10.99 -4.47
CA PHE A 290 20.60 -10.83 -5.91
C PHE A 290 19.72 -11.94 -6.49
N LEU A 291 18.96 -11.60 -7.51
CA LEU A 291 18.33 -12.53 -8.44
C LEU A 291 19.04 -12.35 -9.77
N SER A 292 19.76 -13.37 -10.23
CA SER A 292 20.74 -13.24 -11.30
C SER A 292 21.74 -12.10 -10.98
N GLU A 293 21.88 -11.11 -11.82
CA GLU A 293 22.76 -9.95 -11.60
C GLU A 293 22.08 -8.77 -10.88
N LYS A 294 20.74 -8.81 -10.74
CA LYS A 294 19.97 -7.71 -10.18
C LYS A 294 19.88 -7.81 -8.67
N LYS A 295 20.36 -6.78 -7.96
CA LYS A 295 20.15 -6.67 -6.51
C LYS A 295 18.65 -6.48 -6.21
N ILE A 296 18.07 -7.40 -5.43
CA ILE A 296 16.66 -7.40 -5.03
C ILE A 296 16.43 -6.97 -3.59
N GLY A 297 17.48 -6.92 -2.77
CA GLY A 297 17.38 -6.43 -1.41
C GLY A 297 18.66 -6.51 -0.60
N SER A 298 18.57 -6.10 0.66
CA SER A 298 19.65 -6.18 1.64
C SER A 298 19.11 -6.36 3.04
N ILE A 299 19.83 -7.12 3.87
CA ILE A 299 19.56 -7.26 5.30
C ILE A 299 20.79 -6.81 6.10
N THR A 300 20.56 -5.98 7.12
CA THR A 300 21.64 -5.53 8.01
C THR A 300 21.95 -6.60 9.05
N ILE A 301 23.25 -6.86 9.24
CA ILE A 301 23.79 -7.73 10.27
C ILE A 301 24.13 -6.87 11.50
N TYR A 302 23.62 -7.28 12.66
CA TYR A 302 23.82 -6.58 13.92
C TYR A 302 24.68 -7.42 14.87
N ARG A 303 25.56 -6.75 15.62
CA ARG A 303 26.33 -7.37 16.70
C ARG A 303 25.42 -7.69 17.89
N LYS A 304 25.46 -8.93 18.41
CA LYS A 304 24.89 -9.23 19.72
C LYS A 304 25.71 -8.51 20.80
N LYS A 305 25.03 -7.86 21.75
CA LYS A 305 25.70 -7.38 22.96
C LYS A 305 26.15 -8.61 23.73
N THR A 306 27.45 -8.79 23.91
CA THR A 306 27.99 -9.70 24.92
C THR A 306 27.53 -9.16 26.27
N GLU A 307 26.60 -9.84 26.94
CA GLU A 307 26.40 -9.60 28.36
C GLU A 307 27.76 -9.90 29.01
N LYS A 308 28.39 -8.86 29.58
CA LYS A 308 29.48 -9.07 30.52
C LYS A 308 28.86 -9.88 31.66
N LYS A 309 28.99 -11.20 31.62
CA LYS A 309 28.74 -12.04 32.78
C LYS A 309 29.58 -11.43 33.90
N GLY A 310 28.92 -10.79 34.83
CA GLY A 310 29.55 -10.10 35.94
C GLY A 310 30.43 -11.06 36.72
N VAL A 311 31.72 -10.90 36.54
CA VAL A 311 32.77 -11.49 37.38
C VAL A 311 32.77 -10.89 38.80
N ASN A 312 31.61 -10.41 39.28
CA ASN A 312 31.50 -9.69 40.56
C ASN A 312 30.60 -10.37 41.59
N LYS A 313 30.52 -11.70 41.58
CA LYS A 313 29.86 -12.42 42.71
C LYS A 313 30.69 -13.51 43.38
N LEU A 314 31.96 -13.72 42.97
CA LEU A 314 32.81 -14.74 43.58
C LEU A 314 33.97 -14.17 44.47
N LEU A 315 34.21 -12.87 44.47
CA LEU A 315 35.30 -12.28 45.25
C LEU A 315 34.83 -11.65 46.61
N LYS A 316 33.59 -11.84 47.01
CA LYS A 316 33.08 -11.41 48.32
C LYS A 316 32.89 -12.51 49.36
N LYS A 317 33.32 -13.74 49.07
CA LYS A 317 33.25 -14.87 50.04
C LYS A 317 34.60 -15.49 50.44
N ILE A 318 35.75 -14.85 50.12
CA ILE A 318 37.06 -15.26 50.61
C ILE A 318 37.69 -14.08 51.35
N LYS A 319 37.05 -13.64 52.42
CA LYS A 319 37.65 -12.83 53.47
C LYS A 319 36.88 -13.04 54.75
N LEU A 320 37.05 -14.22 55.34
CA LEU A 320 36.83 -14.49 56.76
C LEU A 320 37.13 -15.97 57.05
N PHE A 321 38.41 -16.32 57.13
CA PHE A 321 38.88 -17.49 57.91
C PHE A 321 40.42 -17.50 57.91
N ILE A 322 41.01 -16.52 58.58
CA ILE A 322 42.32 -16.65 59.21
C ILE A 322 42.18 -15.83 60.51
N PHE A 323 42.03 -16.56 61.62
CA PHE A 323 42.53 -16.31 62.96
C PHE A 323 41.71 -17.14 63.98
N ARG A 324 42.14 -18.21 64.35
CA ARG A 324 42.77 -18.82 65.59
C ARG A 324 42.69 -20.30 65.50
#